data_8d6cd326db34e8db5fbef7b3c7677b3d
#
_entry.id   8d6cd326db34e8db5fbef7b3c7677b3d
#
_cell.length_a   1.000
_cell.length_b   1.000
_cell.length_c   1.000
_cell.angle_alpha   90.00
_cell.angle_beta   90.00
_cell.angle_gamma   90.00
#
_symmetry.space_group_name_H-M   'P 1'
#
loop_
_entity.id
_entity.type
_entity.pdbx_description
1 polymer ?
#
loop_
_entity_poly.entity_id
_entity_poly.type
_entity_poly.pdbx_seq_one_letter_code
_entity_poly.pdbx_strand_id
1 'polypeptide(L)'
;MNGQNSCMLTTLLLVNEVDSFPYAADPYYWVLTTSCGHSIGYITPEIALRFEQCEQAHYFETNYIDKQIKISESLDTLEKRTWVLSEVALSWKLFDQLLSDGWRDELYTVYFPSSQPYVRLERAFACLLGVVTYGVHIMGYVPAQSTPDGVLKIWVPRRSMNKQTYPGKLDNTIAGGLAYPFSITENAVKECYEEAGLLQAFLKDNMRAVGAISYMCQPHGSHGHVQPEVQYLYDLVFGSEEENVPCPVDGEAEDFKLMPIAEVYERMLNGEFKPNCALVVIDFMIRHGYLTWENEPNYLEILSRIHRKLPFATMN
;
A
#
# COMPACT_ATOMS: atom_id res chain seq x y z
N MET A 1 -40.20 2.24 1.08
CA MET A 1 -39.28 2.40 2.20
C MET A 1 -38.53 1.10 2.33
N ASN A 2 -37.46 0.93 1.59
CA ASN A 2 -36.55 -0.22 1.73
C ASN A 2 -35.35 0.24 2.55
N GLY A 3 -35.42 0.01 3.86
CA GLY A 3 -34.27 0.14 4.73
C GLY A 3 -33.27 -0.98 4.41
N GLN A 4 -32.24 -0.66 3.63
CA GLN A 4 -31.04 -1.47 3.62
C GLN A 4 -30.41 -1.29 5.01
N ASN A 5 -30.57 -2.28 5.89
CA ASN A 5 -29.71 -2.46 7.04
C ASN A 5 -28.31 -2.73 6.48
N SER A 6 -27.50 -1.69 6.29
CA SER A 6 -26.06 -1.86 6.11
C SER A 6 -25.54 -2.43 7.44
N CYS A 7 -25.18 -3.71 7.45
CA CYS A 7 -24.51 -4.29 8.59
C CYS A 7 -23.19 -3.53 8.75
N MET A 8 -23.03 -2.78 9.84
CA MET A 8 -21.75 -2.14 10.17
C MET A 8 -20.65 -3.18 10.18
N LEU A 9 -19.53 -2.89 9.53
CA LEU A 9 -18.34 -3.73 9.59
C LEU A 9 -17.77 -3.70 11.01
N THR A 10 -17.04 -4.73 11.39
CA THR A 10 -16.21 -4.70 12.60
C THR A 10 -14.77 -4.32 12.22
N THR A 11 -13.99 -3.84 13.18
CA THR A 11 -12.56 -3.55 12.99
C THR A 11 -11.82 -4.75 12.40
N LEU A 12 -12.08 -5.97 12.89
CA LEU A 12 -11.48 -7.19 12.39
C LEU A 12 -11.90 -7.51 10.94
N LEU A 13 -13.15 -7.24 10.55
CA LEU A 13 -13.60 -7.45 9.16
C LEU A 13 -12.86 -6.52 8.18
N LEU A 14 -12.58 -5.29 8.57
CA LEU A 14 -11.77 -4.36 7.77
C LEU A 14 -10.33 -4.88 7.61
N VAL A 15 -9.74 -5.42 8.66
CA VAL A 15 -8.42 -6.07 8.58
C VAL A 15 -8.46 -7.29 7.67
N ASN A 16 -9.51 -8.12 7.76
CA ASN A 16 -9.69 -9.30 6.92
C ASN A 16 -9.80 -8.96 5.43
N GLU A 17 -10.37 -7.81 5.10
CA GLU A 17 -10.49 -7.35 3.71
C GLU A 17 -9.11 -7.05 3.10
N VAL A 18 -8.18 -6.54 3.88
CA VAL A 18 -6.85 -6.10 3.40
C VAL A 18 -5.80 -7.19 3.60
N ASP A 19 -5.70 -7.79 4.80
CA ASP A 19 -4.81 -8.93 5.04
C ASP A 19 -5.54 -10.23 4.72
N SER A 20 -5.90 -10.40 3.45
CA SER A 20 -6.78 -11.48 2.97
C SER A 20 -6.05 -12.71 2.45
N PHE A 21 -4.74 -12.62 2.13
CA PHE A 21 -3.97 -13.76 1.66
C PHE A 21 -3.68 -14.75 2.81
N PRO A 22 -3.83 -16.08 2.59
CA PRO A 22 -3.59 -17.07 3.63
C PRO A 22 -2.18 -16.97 4.25
N TYR A 23 -2.06 -17.34 5.54
CA TYR A 23 -0.74 -17.43 6.20
C TYR A 23 0.03 -18.69 5.81
N ALA A 24 -0.68 -19.76 5.48
CA ALA A 24 -0.09 -20.95 4.90
C ALA A 24 0.20 -20.73 3.41
N ALA A 25 1.25 -21.38 2.89
CA ALA A 25 1.54 -21.35 1.46
C ALA A 25 0.34 -21.86 0.66
N ASP A 26 -0.11 -21.08 -0.32
CA ASP A 26 -1.17 -21.49 -1.23
C ASP A 26 -0.55 -22.20 -2.46
N PRO A 27 -0.84 -23.49 -2.65
CA PRO A 27 -0.25 -24.28 -3.74
C PRO A 27 -0.69 -23.83 -5.14
N TYR A 28 -1.64 -22.93 -5.25
CA TYR A 28 -2.04 -22.36 -6.53
C TYR A 28 -0.92 -21.49 -7.11
N TYR A 29 -0.25 -20.70 -6.29
CA TYR A 29 0.73 -19.73 -6.76
C TYR A 29 2.08 -20.35 -7.10
N TRP A 30 2.74 -19.75 -8.07
CA TRP A 30 4.14 -19.93 -8.40
C TRP A 30 4.97 -18.91 -7.65
N VAL A 31 6.24 -19.24 -7.44
CA VAL A 31 7.18 -18.37 -6.75
C VAL A 31 8.16 -17.79 -7.74
N LEU A 32 8.23 -16.46 -7.82
CA LEU A 32 9.31 -15.77 -8.51
C LEU A 32 10.54 -15.73 -7.58
N THR A 33 11.69 -16.21 -8.07
CA THR A 33 12.90 -16.33 -7.27
C THR A 33 14.09 -15.59 -7.89
N THR A 34 15.01 -15.18 -7.02
CA THR A 34 16.34 -14.70 -7.43
C THR A 34 17.15 -15.82 -8.08
N SER A 35 18.30 -15.48 -8.69
CA SER A 35 19.23 -16.45 -9.26
C SER A 35 19.77 -17.47 -8.23
N CYS A 36 19.80 -17.12 -6.94
CA CYS A 36 20.17 -18.06 -5.85
C CYS A 36 18.95 -18.74 -5.19
N GLY A 37 17.77 -18.68 -5.81
CA GLY A 37 16.58 -19.43 -5.37
C GLY A 37 15.79 -18.83 -4.21
N HIS A 38 16.05 -17.59 -3.82
CA HIS A 38 15.26 -16.92 -2.77
C HIS A 38 14.00 -16.29 -3.34
N SER A 39 12.90 -16.47 -2.64
CA SER A 39 11.58 -15.94 -3.05
C SER A 39 11.55 -14.42 -3.00
N ILE A 40 11.01 -13.79 -4.06
CA ILE A 40 10.80 -12.34 -4.15
C ILE A 40 9.37 -11.95 -4.52
N GLY A 41 8.52 -12.88 -4.94
CA GLY A 41 7.13 -12.64 -5.27
C GLY A 41 6.31 -13.89 -5.48
N TYR A 42 4.99 -13.75 -5.44
CA TYR A 42 4.03 -14.80 -5.79
C TYR A 42 3.30 -14.43 -7.08
N ILE A 43 3.39 -15.30 -8.08
CA ILE A 43 2.78 -15.10 -9.39
C ILE A 43 1.71 -16.15 -9.67
N THR A 44 0.70 -15.80 -10.46
CA THR A 44 -0.30 -16.76 -10.90
C THR A 44 0.29 -17.73 -11.93
N PRO A 45 -0.32 -18.93 -12.14
CA PRO A 45 0.11 -19.84 -13.20
C PRO A 45 0.12 -19.21 -14.59
N GLU A 46 -0.80 -18.28 -14.84
CA GLU A 46 -0.86 -17.53 -16.10
C GLU A 46 0.39 -16.66 -16.30
N ILE A 47 0.80 -15.94 -15.26
CA ILE A 47 2.02 -15.11 -15.30
C ILE A 47 3.26 -16.00 -15.48
N ALA A 48 3.32 -17.15 -14.81
CA ALA A 48 4.41 -18.11 -15.00
C ALA A 48 4.52 -18.56 -16.46
N LEU A 49 3.39 -18.92 -17.09
CA LEU A 49 3.35 -19.30 -18.49
C LEU A 49 3.79 -18.17 -19.44
N ARG A 50 3.44 -16.91 -19.13
CA ARG A 50 3.88 -15.75 -19.90
C ARG A 50 5.40 -15.56 -19.90
N PHE A 51 6.08 -15.87 -18.79
CA PHE A 51 7.55 -15.85 -18.73
C PHE A 51 8.19 -16.86 -19.67
N GLU A 52 7.57 -18.02 -19.87
CA GLU A 52 8.07 -19.03 -20.82
C GLU A 52 7.87 -18.63 -22.29
N GLN A 53 6.87 -17.81 -22.57
CA GLN A 53 6.45 -17.46 -23.92
C GLN A 53 6.99 -16.09 -24.39
N CYS A 54 7.60 -15.30 -23.52
CA CYS A 54 8.13 -14.00 -23.90
C CYS A 54 9.48 -14.12 -24.64
N GLU A 55 9.85 -13.10 -25.38
CA GLU A 55 11.13 -13.04 -26.10
C GLU A 55 12.35 -13.18 -25.18
N GLN A 56 12.19 -12.75 -23.93
CA GLN A 56 13.21 -12.80 -22.87
C GLN A 56 13.22 -14.13 -22.10
N ALA A 57 12.44 -15.16 -22.53
CA ALA A 57 12.30 -16.45 -21.81
C ALA A 57 13.64 -17.11 -21.42
N HIS A 58 14.68 -16.93 -22.24
CA HIS A 58 16.02 -17.49 -21.98
C HIS A 58 16.72 -16.90 -20.73
N TYR A 59 16.19 -15.83 -20.14
CA TYR A 59 16.63 -15.28 -18.86
C TYR A 59 15.88 -15.84 -17.65
N PHE A 60 14.95 -16.78 -17.85
CA PHE A 60 14.12 -17.34 -16.79
C PHE A 60 14.14 -18.87 -16.84
N GLU A 61 14.39 -19.49 -15.71
CA GLU A 61 14.38 -20.95 -15.56
C GLU A 61 13.05 -21.36 -14.93
N THR A 62 12.29 -22.23 -15.62
CA THR A 62 11.01 -22.74 -15.11
C THR A 62 11.19 -24.08 -14.42
N ASN A 63 10.73 -24.20 -13.18
CA ASN A 63 10.65 -25.45 -12.43
C ASN A 63 9.18 -25.79 -12.13
N TYR A 64 8.62 -26.75 -12.85
CA TYR A 64 7.23 -27.17 -12.68
C TYR A 64 6.98 -27.99 -11.41
N ILE A 65 7.99 -28.68 -10.89
CA ILE A 65 7.87 -29.50 -9.67
C ILE A 65 7.65 -28.59 -8.46
N ASP A 66 8.51 -27.58 -8.34
CA ASP A 66 8.49 -26.63 -7.23
C ASP A 66 7.63 -25.38 -7.53
N LYS A 67 7.05 -25.29 -8.74
CA LYS A 67 6.31 -24.12 -9.24
C LYS A 67 7.10 -22.82 -9.06
N GLN A 68 8.26 -22.74 -9.71
CA GLN A 68 9.16 -21.60 -9.61
C GLN A 68 9.53 -21.05 -10.98
N ILE A 69 9.61 -19.73 -11.05
CA ILE A 69 10.29 -19.00 -12.12
C ILE A 69 11.54 -18.36 -11.49
N LYS A 70 12.71 -18.82 -11.91
CA LYS A 70 13.99 -18.36 -11.38
C LYS A 70 14.65 -17.40 -12.38
N ILE A 71 15.09 -16.24 -11.90
CA ILE A 71 15.85 -15.27 -12.68
C ILE A 71 17.25 -15.81 -12.92
N SER A 72 17.74 -15.77 -14.17
CA SER A 72 19.05 -16.30 -14.57
C SER A 72 20.21 -15.60 -13.87
N GLU A 73 21.27 -16.38 -13.57
CA GLU A 73 22.54 -15.86 -13.01
C GLU A 73 23.26 -14.89 -13.98
N SER A 74 22.97 -14.97 -15.28
CA SER A 74 23.52 -14.02 -16.27
C SER A 74 23.07 -12.57 -16.04
N LEU A 75 21.95 -12.37 -15.31
CA LEU A 75 21.46 -11.08 -14.87
C LEU A 75 22.08 -10.71 -13.51
N ASP A 76 23.39 -10.53 -13.48
CA ASP A 76 24.22 -10.39 -12.28
C ASP A 76 24.18 -8.98 -11.64
N THR A 77 23.66 -7.96 -12.34
CA THR A 77 23.54 -6.58 -11.83
C THR A 77 22.10 -6.11 -11.73
N LEU A 78 21.85 -5.11 -10.88
CA LEU A 78 20.55 -4.42 -10.77
C LEU A 78 20.07 -3.90 -12.13
N GLU A 79 20.97 -3.29 -12.89
CA GLU A 79 20.67 -2.67 -14.18
C GLU A 79 20.23 -3.71 -15.22
N LYS A 80 20.93 -4.85 -15.29
CA LYS A 80 20.56 -5.95 -16.22
C LYS A 80 19.19 -6.52 -15.88
N ARG A 81 18.93 -6.80 -14.59
CA ARG A 81 17.62 -7.28 -14.14
C ARG A 81 16.51 -6.29 -14.43
N THR A 82 16.75 -5.02 -14.11
CA THR A 82 15.78 -3.94 -14.38
C THR A 82 15.50 -3.81 -15.88
N TRP A 83 16.53 -3.83 -16.71
CA TRP A 83 16.36 -3.72 -18.16
C TRP A 83 15.57 -4.90 -18.74
N VAL A 84 15.94 -6.15 -18.44
CA VAL A 84 15.23 -7.33 -18.98
C VAL A 84 13.77 -7.34 -18.54
N LEU A 85 13.48 -7.07 -17.25
CA LEU A 85 12.10 -7.05 -16.74
C LEU A 85 11.30 -5.85 -17.25
N SER A 86 11.93 -4.73 -17.60
CA SER A 86 11.25 -3.62 -18.28
C SER A 86 10.86 -3.97 -19.70
N GLU A 87 11.69 -4.69 -20.46
CA GLU A 87 11.34 -5.19 -21.80
C GLU A 87 10.16 -6.17 -21.75
N VAL A 88 10.16 -7.09 -20.75
CA VAL A 88 9.02 -7.98 -20.50
C VAL A 88 7.75 -7.18 -20.19
N ALA A 89 7.82 -6.20 -19.28
CA ALA A 89 6.68 -5.38 -18.91
C ALA A 89 6.12 -4.59 -20.12
N LEU A 90 6.98 -3.99 -20.93
CA LEU A 90 6.59 -3.24 -22.14
C LEU A 90 5.91 -4.15 -23.17
N SER A 91 6.41 -5.38 -23.36
CA SER A 91 5.78 -6.33 -24.27
C SER A 91 4.40 -6.76 -23.78
N TRP A 92 4.24 -7.02 -22.47
CA TRP A 92 2.96 -7.42 -21.89
C TRP A 92 1.95 -6.28 -21.84
N LYS A 93 2.38 -5.03 -21.69
CA LYS A 93 1.51 -3.86 -21.73
C LYS A 93 0.63 -3.79 -22.98
N LEU A 94 1.10 -4.36 -24.09
CA LEU A 94 0.39 -4.34 -25.37
C LEU A 94 -0.92 -5.16 -25.36
N PHE A 95 -1.06 -6.12 -24.44
CA PHE A 95 -2.20 -7.03 -24.40
C PHE A 95 -2.78 -7.24 -23.00
N ASP A 96 -2.14 -6.71 -21.96
CA ASP A 96 -2.61 -6.80 -20.58
C ASP A 96 -3.27 -5.50 -20.15
N GLN A 97 -4.58 -5.58 -19.89
CA GLN A 97 -5.40 -4.42 -19.49
C GLN A 97 -4.95 -3.84 -18.16
N LEU A 98 -4.59 -4.67 -17.16
CA LEU A 98 -4.15 -4.20 -15.86
C LEU A 98 -2.84 -3.41 -15.96
N LEU A 99 -1.93 -3.90 -16.80
CA LEU A 99 -0.67 -3.19 -17.09
C LEU A 99 -0.91 -1.88 -17.83
N SER A 100 -1.72 -1.90 -18.90
CA SER A 100 -1.96 -0.70 -19.70
C SER A 100 -2.67 0.39 -18.91
N ASP A 101 -3.70 0.05 -18.16
CA ASP A 101 -4.47 1.00 -17.35
C ASP A 101 -3.69 1.45 -16.11
N GLY A 102 -2.94 0.52 -15.50
CA GLY A 102 -2.17 0.78 -14.29
C GLY A 102 -0.83 1.47 -14.49
N TRP A 103 -0.36 1.61 -15.73
CA TRP A 103 0.96 2.15 -16.07
C TRP A 103 1.14 3.61 -15.65
N ARG A 104 2.27 3.92 -14.95
CA ARG A 104 2.53 5.25 -14.39
C ARG A 104 3.91 5.80 -14.73
N ASP A 105 4.79 5.02 -15.38
CA ASP A 105 6.21 5.34 -15.56
C ASP A 105 6.96 5.56 -14.24
N GLU A 106 6.49 4.89 -13.18
CA GLU A 106 7.10 4.88 -11.85
C GLU A 106 7.77 3.54 -11.59
N LEU A 107 9.00 3.57 -11.07
CA LEU A 107 9.76 2.37 -10.73
C LEU A 107 9.69 2.08 -9.23
N TYR A 108 9.26 0.86 -8.89
CA TYR A 108 9.28 0.34 -7.53
C TYR A 108 10.48 -0.57 -7.34
N THR A 109 11.17 -0.43 -6.22
CA THR A 109 12.37 -1.22 -5.92
C THR A 109 12.00 -2.48 -5.14
N VAL A 110 12.41 -3.64 -5.66
CA VAL A 110 12.39 -4.93 -4.97
C VAL A 110 13.73 -5.13 -4.30
N TYR A 111 13.72 -5.63 -3.07
CA TYR A 111 14.93 -5.80 -2.26
C TYR A 111 15.29 -7.27 -2.09
N PHE A 112 16.57 -7.60 -2.25
CA PHE A 112 17.14 -8.87 -1.86
C PHE A 112 18.69 -8.80 -1.85
N PRO A 113 19.33 -9.24 -0.74
CA PRO A 113 18.74 -9.42 0.60
C PRO A 113 18.13 -8.15 1.15
N SER A 114 17.49 -8.19 2.32
CA SER A 114 16.86 -6.99 2.91
C SER A 114 17.80 -5.79 2.85
N SER A 115 17.23 -4.61 2.58
CA SER A 115 17.90 -3.32 2.41
C SER A 115 18.78 -3.19 1.15
N GLN A 116 18.91 -4.23 0.32
CA GLN A 116 19.70 -4.16 -0.91
C GLN A 116 18.79 -4.18 -2.16
N PRO A 117 18.84 -3.13 -3.00
CA PRO A 117 18.08 -3.10 -4.25
C PRO A 117 18.47 -4.26 -5.17
N TYR A 118 17.49 -5.10 -5.53
CA TYR A 118 17.70 -6.26 -6.41
C TYR A 118 17.26 -5.98 -7.85
N VAL A 119 16.06 -5.40 -8.01
CA VAL A 119 15.49 -5.01 -9.30
C VAL A 119 14.53 -3.85 -9.13
N ARG A 120 14.37 -3.03 -10.15
CA ARG A 120 13.34 -2.00 -10.22
C ARG A 120 12.31 -2.38 -11.27
N LEU A 121 11.03 -2.30 -10.92
CA LEU A 121 9.91 -2.71 -11.74
C LEU A 121 8.96 -1.54 -11.92
N GLU A 122 8.37 -1.43 -13.09
CA GLU A 122 7.24 -0.53 -13.27
C GLU A 122 6.12 -0.90 -12.25
N ARG A 123 5.46 0.10 -11.71
CA ARG A 123 4.48 0.00 -10.62
C ARG A 123 3.39 -1.05 -10.86
N ALA A 124 2.73 -1.02 -12.03
CA ALA A 124 1.69 -1.99 -12.37
C ALA A 124 2.26 -3.40 -12.56
N PHE A 125 3.46 -3.50 -13.12
CA PHE A 125 4.14 -4.79 -13.30
C PHE A 125 4.57 -5.40 -11.97
N ALA A 126 4.99 -4.60 -10.99
CA ALA A 126 5.26 -5.06 -9.64
C ALA A 126 4.05 -5.76 -9.00
N CYS A 127 2.83 -5.22 -9.21
CA CYS A 127 1.58 -5.83 -8.75
C CYS A 127 1.32 -7.20 -9.41
N LEU A 128 1.59 -7.35 -10.72
CA LEU A 128 1.44 -8.64 -11.42
C LEU A 128 2.41 -9.70 -10.91
N LEU A 129 3.60 -9.29 -10.48
CA LEU A 129 4.64 -10.20 -9.98
C LEU A 129 4.51 -10.53 -8.50
N GLY A 130 3.54 -9.96 -7.79
CA GLY A 130 3.31 -10.21 -6.38
C GLY A 130 4.52 -9.93 -5.50
N VAL A 131 5.36 -8.96 -5.88
CA VAL A 131 6.52 -8.51 -5.11
C VAL A 131 6.10 -7.50 -4.05
N VAL A 132 6.94 -7.33 -3.01
CA VAL A 132 6.65 -6.33 -1.97
C VAL A 132 6.70 -4.92 -2.57
N THR A 133 5.62 -4.18 -2.38
CA THR A 133 5.53 -2.76 -2.72
C THR A 133 5.45 -1.92 -1.45
N TYR A 134 5.80 -0.65 -1.59
CA TYR A 134 5.94 0.26 -0.45
C TYR A 134 5.15 1.52 -0.70
N GLY A 135 4.62 2.11 0.39
CA GLY A 135 3.97 3.40 0.37
C GLY A 135 4.24 4.20 1.62
N VAL A 136 3.80 5.44 1.60
CA VAL A 136 3.80 6.34 2.75
C VAL A 136 2.37 6.79 3.03
N HIS A 137 1.99 6.79 4.30
CA HIS A 137 0.70 7.29 4.74
C HIS A 137 0.90 8.28 5.87
N ILE A 138 0.26 9.42 5.77
CA ILE A 138 0.35 10.50 6.73
C ILE A 138 -1.03 10.76 7.34
N MET A 139 -1.12 10.66 8.68
CA MET A 139 -2.30 11.04 9.43
C MET A 139 -2.14 12.44 9.96
N GLY A 140 -2.79 13.40 9.29
CA GLY A 140 -2.83 14.80 9.71
C GLY A 140 -3.95 15.03 10.71
N TYR A 141 -3.62 15.53 11.90
CA TYR A 141 -4.61 15.74 12.95
C TYR A 141 -4.38 16.99 13.80
N VAL A 142 -5.47 17.50 14.33
CA VAL A 142 -5.48 18.56 15.34
C VAL A 142 -5.71 17.88 16.69
N PRO A 143 -4.74 17.96 17.63
CA PRO A 143 -4.88 17.31 18.93
C PRO A 143 -5.96 17.99 19.78
N ALA A 144 -6.58 17.23 20.71
CA ALA A 144 -7.73 17.68 21.51
C ALA A 144 -7.50 19.02 22.24
N GLN A 145 -6.28 19.26 22.75
CA GLN A 145 -5.93 20.51 23.42
C GLN A 145 -5.86 21.73 22.49
N SER A 146 -5.83 21.51 21.17
CA SER A 146 -5.77 22.56 20.13
C SER A 146 -7.12 22.77 19.43
N THR A 147 -8.18 22.06 19.83
CA THR A 147 -9.53 22.21 19.28
C THR A 147 -10.42 22.93 20.28
N PRO A 148 -11.40 23.74 19.82
CA PRO A 148 -12.32 24.47 20.71
C PRO A 148 -13.22 23.58 21.56
N ASP A 149 -13.54 22.36 21.05
CA ASP A 149 -14.41 21.39 21.69
C ASP A 149 -13.67 20.31 22.50
N GLY A 150 -12.33 20.37 22.53
CA GLY A 150 -11.51 19.39 23.26
C GLY A 150 -11.50 17.98 22.64
N VAL A 151 -11.83 17.85 21.35
CA VAL A 151 -11.88 16.57 20.64
C VAL A 151 -10.78 16.51 19.57
N LEU A 152 -10.04 15.40 19.53
CA LEU A 152 -9.07 15.16 18.46
C LEU A 152 -9.81 15.05 17.11
N LYS A 153 -9.31 15.78 16.11
CA LYS A 153 -9.88 15.78 14.75
C LYS A 153 -8.81 15.42 13.73
N ILE A 154 -9.21 14.71 12.68
CA ILE A 154 -8.34 14.24 11.59
C ILE A 154 -8.75 14.93 10.29
N TRP A 155 -7.78 15.38 9.51
CA TRP A 155 -7.98 15.84 8.14
C TRP A 155 -8.17 14.64 7.22
N VAL A 156 -9.36 14.50 6.65
CA VAL A 156 -9.77 13.35 5.82
C VAL A 156 -10.14 13.87 4.43
N PRO A 157 -9.38 13.49 3.39
CA PRO A 157 -9.74 13.80 2.01
C PRO A 157 -10.79 12.84 1.46
N ARG A 158 -11.56 13.32 0.51
CA ARG A 158 -12.37 12.49 -0.37
C ARG A 158 -11.66 12.32 -1.70
N ARG A 159 -11.42 11.08 -2.09
CA ARG A 159 -10.77 10.73 -3.37
C ARG A 159 -11.63 11.22 -4.53
N SER A 160 -10.96 11.78 -5.54
CA SER A 160 -11.62 12.21 -6.77
C SER A 160 -12.35 11.05 -7.45
N MET A 161 -13.52 11.35 -8.04
CA MET A 161 -14.29 10.40 -8.86
C MET A 161 -13.51 9.92 -10.10
N ASN A 162 -12.46 10.63 -10.49
CA ASN A 162 -11.59 10.28 -11.62
C ASN A 162 -10.47 9.29 -11.26
N LYS A 163 -10.30 8.93 -9.98
CA LYS A 163 -9.31 7.94 -9.57
C LYS A 163 -9.69 6.56 -10.09
N GLN A 164 -8.73 5.84 -10.67
CA GLN A 164 -8.95 4.49 -11.22
C GLN A 164 -9.31 3.45 -10.14
N THR A 165 -8.81 3.65 -8.92
CA THR A 165 -9.09 2.76 -7.80
C THR A 165 -9.79 3.50 -6.70
N TYR A 166 -10.87 2.91 -6.17
CA TYR A 166 -11.66 3.45 -5.05
C TYR A 166 -12.10 4.90 -5.23
N PRO A 167 -12.74 5.29 -6.37
CA PRO A 167 -13.24 6.65 -6.57
C PRO A 167 -14.28 7.02 -5.50
N GLY A 168 -14.24 8.26 -5.01
CA GLY A 168 -15.17 8.79 -4.02
C GLY A 168 -15.06 8.24 -2.59
N LYS A 169 -14.13 7.29 -2.33
CA LYS A 169 -13.84 6.81 -0.97
C LYS A 169 -13.07 7.87 -0.17
N LEU A 170 -13.14 7.76 1.15
CA LEU A 170 -12.29 8.52 2.07
C LEU A 170 -10.88 7.90 2.11
N ASP A 171 -9.89 8.75 2.33
CA ASP A 171 -8.47 8.36 2.36
C ASP A 171 -7.80 8.87 3.65
N ASN A 172 -6.55 8.45 3.90
CA ASN A 172 -5.71 9.13 4.89
C ASN A 172 -5.39 10.54 4.42
N THR A 173 -4.97 11.40 5.30
CA THR A 173 -4.72 12.81 4.97
C THR A 173 -3.85 12.93 3.71
N ILE A 174 -2.79 12.13 3.63
CA ILE A 174 -1.93 11.96 2.45
C ILE A 174 -1.60 10.47 2.31
N ALA A 175 -1.56 9.94 1.08
CA ALA A 175 -1.19 8.55 0.82
C ALA A 175 -0.60 8.35 -0.57
N GLY A 176 0.67 8.05 -0.66
CA GLY A 176 1.39 7.85 -1.92
C GLY A 176 2.26 6.59 -1.97
N GLY A 177 2.48 6.08 -3.18
CA GLY A 177 3.40 4.97 -3.41
C GLY A 177 4.86 5.41 -3.33
N LEU A 178 5.75 4.55 -2.83
CA LEU A 178 7.18 4.85 -2.72
C LEU A 178 7.90 4.48 -4.02
N ALA A 179 8.04 5.45 -4.91
CA ALA A 179 8.73 5.31 -6.17
C ALA A 179 10.22 5.70 -6.07
N TYR A 180 11.07 4.97 -6.80
CA TYR A 180 12.46 5.39 -7.02
C TYR A 180 12.48 6.73 -7.81
N PRO A 181 13.38 7.70 -7.49
CA PRO A 181 14.55 7.55 -6.62
C PRO A 181 14.35 8.02 -5.16
N PHE A 182 13.15 8.31 -4.73
CA PHE A 182 12.91 8.94 -3.44
C PHE A 182 13.20 8.01 -2.24
N SER A 183 13.76 8.58 -1.19
CA SER A 183 13.73 7.99 0.14
C SER A 183 12.31 8.09 0.74
N ILE A 184 12.04 7.34 1.82
CA ILE A 184 10.72 7.33 2.48
C ILE A 184 10.30 8.75 2.88
N THR A 185 11.21 9.51 3.51
CA THR A 185 10.90 10.88 3.98
C THR A 185 10.75 11.86 2.82
N GLU A 186 11.61 11.78 1.78
CA GLU A 186 11.47 12.63 0.60
C GLU A 186 10.14 12.39 -0.11
N ASN A 187 9.73 11.12 -0.24
CA ASN A 187 8.43 10.80 -0.81
C ASN A 187 7.28 11.34 0.03
N ALA A 188 7.33 11.17 1.37
CA ALA A 188 6.29 11.72 2.26
C ALA A 188 6.16 13.25 2.13
N VAL A 189 7.28 13.99 2.05
CA VAL A 189 7.28 15.44 1.85
C VAL A 189 6.73 15.82 0.48
N LYS A 190 7.12 15.08 -0.57
CA LYS A 190 6.63 15.27 -1.95
C LYS A 190 5.11 15.12 -2.01
N GLU A 191 4.58 14.00 -1.50
CA GLU A 191 3.14 13.73 -1.52
C GLU A 191 2.34 14.77 -0.71
N CYS A 192 2.85 15.22 0.45
CA CYS A 192 2.22 16.29 1.23
C CYS A 192 2.07 17.59 0.42
N TYR A 193 3.06 17.93 -0.40
CA TYR A 193 2.98 19.10 -1.25
C TYR A 193 2.06 18.91 -2.46
N GLU A 194 2.21 17.79 -3.15
CA GLU A 194 1.46 17.50 -4.39
C GLU A 194 -0.03 17.31 -4.14
N GLU A 195 -0.42 16.53 -3.12
CA GLU A 195 -1.82 16.24 -2.82
C GLU A 195 -2.52 17.37 -2.04
N ALA A 196 -1.81 18.02 -1.09
CA ALA A 196 -2.46 18.89 -0.10
C ALA A 196 -1.86 20.31 0.01
N GLY A 197 -0.86 20.67 -0.79
CA GLY A 197 -0.24 22.00 -0.77
C GLY A 197 0.54 22.33 0.49
N LEU A 198 0.89 21.33 1.31
CA LEU A 198 1.58 21.53 2.59
C LEU A 198 3.07 21.81 2.36
N LEU A 199 3.56 22.90 2.92
CA LEU A 199 4.93 23.36 2.69
C LEU A 199 5.95 22.59 3.55
N GLN A 200 7.12 22.33 2.99
CA GLN A 200 8.22 21.62 3.66
C GLN A 200 8.61 22.24 5.02
N ALA A 201 8.55 23.56 5.15
CA ALA A 201 8.84 24.24 6.42
C ALA A 201 7.89 23.82 7.54
N PHE A 202 6.58 23.67 7.25
CA PHE A 202 5.60 23.15 8.20
C PHE A 202 5.85 21.69 8.54
N LEU A 203 6.13 20.86 7.54
CA LEU A 203 6.34 19.41 7.71
C LEU A 203 7.56 19.11 8.59
N LYS A 204 8.65 19.87 8.43
CA LYS A 204 9.90 19.64 9.16
C LYS A 204 9.72 19.61 10.68
N ASP A 205 8.87 20.47 11.20
CA ASP A 205 8.68 20.63 12.64
C ASP A 205 7.52 19.79 13.19
N ASN A 206 6.56 19.40 12.34
CA ASN A 206 5.29 18.84 12.75
C ASN A 206 5.05 17.39 12.30
N MET A 207 5.84 16.86 11.33
CA MET A 207 5.71 15.49 10.84
C MET A 207 6.69 14.56 11.57
N ARG A 208 6.21 13.39 12.03
CA ARG A 208 7.01 12.39 12.75
C ARG A 208 6.73 11.00 12.20
N ALA A 209 7.78 10.24 11.91
CA ALA A 209 7.68 8.81 11.61
C ALA A 209 7.23 8.05 12.87
N VAL A 210 6.19 7.23 12.75
CA VAL A 210 5.55 6.58 13.89
C VAL A 210 5.47 5.05 13.78
N GLY A 211 5.90 4.48 12.66
CA GLY A 211 5.95 3.04 12.47
C GLY A 211 5.66 2.63 11.02
N ALA A 212 5.27 1.40 10.86
CA ALA A 212 4.83 0.84 9.58
C ALA A 212 3.78 -0.24 9.83
N ILE A 213 2.87 -0.41 8.89
CA ILE A 213 2.00 -1.59 8.81
C ILE A 213 2.41 -2.44 7.59
N SER A 214 2.12 -3.73 7.67
CA SER A 214 2.40 -4.69 6.60
C SER A 214 1.30 -5.72 6.51
N TYR A 215 0.92 -6.09 5.30
CA TYR A 215 -0.17 -7.02 5.00
C TYR A 215 0.04 -7.70 3.65
N MET A 216 -0.75 -8.73 3.37
CA MET A 216 -0.81 -9.35 2.04
C MET A 216 -2.25 -9.39 1.56
N CYS A 217 -2.54 -8.56 0.57
CA CYS A 217 -3.85 -8.50 -0.04
C CYS A 217 -3.96 -9.48 -1.20
N GLN A 218 -5.10 -10.18 -1.28
CA GLN A 218 -5.54 -10.90 -2.45
C GLN A 218 -6.87 -10.28 -2.88
N PRO A 219 -6.90 -9.50 -3.99
CA PRO A 219 -8.13 -8.87 -4.45
C PRO A 219 -9.26 -9.88 -4.64
N HIS A 220 -10.48 -9.48 -4.33
CA HIS A 220 -11.67 -10.32 -4.19
C HIS A 220 -11.88 -11.38 -5.26
N GLY A 221 -12.17 -12.58 -4.80
CA GLY A 221 -12.67 -13.73 -5.58
C GLY A 221 -11.58 -14.47 -6.33
N SER A 222 -11.26 -15.67 -5.85
CA SER A 222 -10.42 -16.69 -6.46
C SER A 222 -9.15 -16.25 -7.22
N HIS A 223 -8.01 -16.44 -6.59
CA HIS A 223 -6.68 -16.52 -7.25
C HIS A 223 -6.24 -15.30 -8.08
N GLY A 224 -6.57 -14.09 -7.63
CA GLY A 224 -6.01 -12.86 -8.20
C GLY A 224 -4.53 -12.65 -7.87
N HIS A 225 -3.95 -11.58 -8.38
CA HIS A 225 -2.56 -11.20 -8.07
C HIS A 225 -2.42 -10.89 -6.58
N VAL A 226 -1.40 -11.49 -5.95
CA VAL A 226 -1.09 -11.22 -4.53
C VAL A 226 -0.36 -9.89 -4.42
N GLN A 227 -0.75 -9.06 -3.46
CA GLN A 227 -0.13 -7.75 -3.22
C GLN A 227 0.40 -7.68 -1.79
N PRO A 228 1.66 -8.07 -1.55
CA PRO A 228 2.33 -7.83 -0.27
C PRO A 228 2.76 -6.36 -0.20
N GLU A 229 2.36 -5.67 0.86
CA GLU A 229 2.62 -4.24 1.00
C GLU A 229 3.19 -3.89 2.37
N VAL A 230 4.05 -2.87 2.40
CA VAL A 230 4.53 -2.18 3.60
C VAL A 230 4.19 -0.71 3.47
N GLN A 231 3.46 -0.16 4.45
CA GLN A 231 3.12 1.26 4.49
C GLN A 231 3.87 1.91 5.65
N TYR A 232 4.74 2.87 5.34
CA TYR A 232 5.44 3.68 6.34
C TYR A 232 4.54 4.80 6.82
N LEU A 233 4.40 4.93 8.13
CA LEU A 233 3.41 5.80 8.75
C LEU A 233 4.03 7.04 9.36
N TYR A 234 3.36 8.16 9.14
CA TYR A 234 3.70 9.45 9.73
C TYR A 234 2.48 10.05 10.42
N ASP A 235 2.70 10.65 11.57
CA ASP A 235 1.76 11.57 12.20
C ASP A 235 2.17 13.01 11.86
N LEU A 236 1.21 13.84 11.44
CA LEU A 236 1.38 15.23 11.13
C LEU A 236 0.47 16.05 12.04
N VAL A 237 1.08 16.82 12.95
CA VAL A 237 0.36 17.59 13.96
C VAL A 237 0.05 18.99 13.43
N PHE A 238 -1.21 19.40 13.47
CA PHE A 238 -1.66 20.76 13.19
C PHE A 238 -1.86 21.50 14.51
N GLY A 239 -1.33 22.71 14.60
CA GLY A 239 -1.43 23.54 15.80
C GLY A 239 -2.83 24.07 16.08
N SER A 240 -3.67 24.19 15.05
CA SER A 240 -5.06 24.64 15.11
C SER A 240 -5.89 24.09 13.95
N GLU A 241 -7.19 24.33 13.94
CA GLU A 241 -8.10 23.98 12.86
C GLU A 241 -7.99 24.92 11.65
N GLU A 242 -7.37 26.08 11.81
CA GLU A 242 -7.38 27.18 10.82
C GLU A 242 -6.02 27.40 10.14
N GLU A 243 -4.92 26.88 10.72
CA GLU A 243 -3.57 27.05 10.19
C GLU A 243 -3.12 25.87 9.33
N ASN A 244 -2.43 26.16 8.23
CA ASN A 244 -1.91 25.16 7.29
C ASN A 244 -2.97 24.18 6.77
N VAL A 245 -4.22 24.64 6.58
CA VAL A 245 -5.34 23.83 6.12
C VAL A 245 -4.97 23.14 4.81
N PRO A 246 -5.05 21.80 4.73
CA PRO A 246 -4.77 21.07 3.51
C PRO A 246 -5.83 21.41 2.44
N CYS A 247 -5.41 21.55 1.20
CA CYS A 247 -6.28 21.83 0.07
C CYS A 247 -5.91 20.98 -1.14
N PRO A 248 -6.88 20.53 -1.95
CA PRO A 248 -6.61 19.77 -3.17
C PRO A 248 -5.73 20.55 -4.15
N VAL A 249 -4.64 19.93 -4.66
CA VAL A 249 -3.71 20.58 -5.59
C VAL A 249 -3.66 19.86 -6.93
N ASP A 250 -3.44 18.53 -6.93
CA ASP A 250 -3.23 17.73 -8.14
C ASP A 250 -4.51 17.12 -8.74
N GLY A 251 -5.67 17.33 -8.08
CA GLY A 251 -6.95 16.76 -8.48
C GLY A 251 -7.16 15.30 -8.05
N GLU A 252 -6.30 14.73 -7.22
CA GLU A 252 -6.47 13.40 -6.63
C GLU A 252 -7.51 13.38 -5.51
N ALA A 253 -7.66 14.47 -4.77
CA ALA A 253 -8.71 14.70 -3.79
C ALA A 253 -9.74 15.70 -4.30
N GLU A 254 -11.02 15.53 -3.91
CA GLU A 254 -12.09 16.51 -4.16
C GLU A 254 -12.12 17.59 -3.08
N ASP A 255 -11.98 17.18 -1.82
CA ASP A 255 -11.97 18.05 -0.65
C ASP A 255 -11.17 17.44 0.49
N PHE A 256 -10.87 18.26 1.50
CA PHE A 256 -10.40 17.83 2.81
C PHE A 256 -11.39 18.27 3.88
N LYS A 257 -11.80 17.36 4.76
CA LYS A 257 -12.68 17.65 5.89
C LYS A 257 -12.00 17.34 7.20
N LEU A 258 -12.08 18.27 8.13
CA LEU A 258 -11.66 18.04 9.50
C LEU A 258 -12.77 17.33 10.26
N MET A 259 -12.56 16.05 10.59
CA MET A 259 -13.55 15.18 11.21
C MET A 259 -13.15 14.78 12.63
N PRO A 260 -14.06 14.83 13.61
CA PRO A 260 -13.84 14.22 14.93
C PRO A 260 -13.46 12.74 14.80
N ILE A 261 -12.56 12.25 15.66
CA ILE A 261 -12.09 10.85 15.62
C ILE A 261 -13.24 9.84 15.70
N ALA A 262 -14.30 10.14 16.44
CA ALA A 262 -15.47 9.29 16.53
C ALA A 262 -16.23 9.19 15.19
N GLU A 263 -16.34 10.29 14.44
CA GLU A 263 -16.92 10.30 13.11
C GLU A 263 -16.06 9.50 12.12
N VAL A 264 -14.75 9.66 12.19
CA VAL A 264 -13.79 8.88 11.36
C VAL A 264 -14.00 7.39 11.59
N TYR A 265 -14.11 6.96 12.85
CA TYR A 265 -14.35 5.57 13.22
C TYR A 265 -15.67 5.04 12.67
N GLU A 266 -16.77 5.80 12.86
CA GLU A 266 -18.09 5.43 12.34
C GLU A 266 -18.08 5.26 10.82
N ARG A 267 -17.51 6.23 10.09
CA ARG A 267 -17.41 6.18 8.61
C ARG A 267 -16.54 5.02 8.14
N MET A 268 -15.49 4.70 8.88
CA MET A 268 -14.63 3.54 8.61
C MET A 268 -15.45 2.23 8.73
N LEU A 269 -16.22 2.05 9.80
CA LEU A 269 -17.09 0.90 9.98
C LEU A 269 -18.26 0.83 8.98
N ASN A 270 -18.64 1.95 8.39
CA ASN A 270 -19.61 2.02 7.29
C ASN A 270 -18.99 1.70 5.92
N GLY A 271 -17.68 1.37 5.88
CA GLY A 271 -16.98 1.02 4.64
C GLY A 271 -16.76 2.22 3.71
N GLU A 272 -16.77 3.45 4.24
CA GLU A 272 -16.55 4.65 3.43
C GLU A 272 -15.08 4.90 3.09
N PHE A 273 -14.15 4.33 3.84
CA PHE A 273 -12.72 4.45 3.58
C PHE A 273 -12.23 3.47 2.52
N LYS A 274 -11.16 3.85 1.81
CA LYS A 274 -10.34 2.92 1.04
C LYS A 274 -9.80 1.84 2.02
N PRO A 275 -9.85 0.55 1.67
CA PRO A 275 -9.58 -0.53 2.65
C PRO A 275 -8.24 -0.42 3.37
N ASN A 276 -7.11 -0.24 2.66
CA ASN A 276 -5.81 -0.11 3.30
C ASN A 276 -5.67 1.17 4.15
N CYS A 277 -6.37 2.24 3.79
CA CYS A 277 -6.41 3.47 4.58
C CYS A 277 -7.17 3.28 5.90
N ALA A 278 -8.18 2.40 5.92
CA ALA A 278 -8.82 1.99 7.16
C ALA A 278 -7.84 1.31 8.13
N LEU A 279 -6.90 0.49 7.64
CA LEU A 279 -5.86 -0.11 8.51
C LEU A 279 -4.95 0.95 9.15
N VAL A 280 -4.60 1.98 8.41
CA VAL A 280 -3.81 3.10 8.94
C VAL A 280 -4.58 3.88 10.01
N VAL A 281 -5.89 4.08 9.81
CA VAL A 281 -6.76 4.68 10.85
C VAL A 281 -6.80 3.78 12.10
N ILE A 282 -6.91 2.46 11.95
CA ILE A 282 -6.88 1.50 13.06
C ILE A 282 -5.56 1.61 13.83
N ASP A 283 -4.42 1.62 13.14
CA ASP A 283 -3.10 1.80 13.76
C ASP A 283 -3.00 3.14 14.50
N PHE A 284 -3.45 4.23 13.88
CA PHE A 284 -3.52 5.54 14.53
C PHE A 284 -4.35 5.50 15.82
N MET A 285 -5.54 4.90 15.78
CA MET A 285 -6.41 4.78 16.94
C MET A 285 -5.80 3.94 18.07
N ILE A 286 -5.07 2.89 17.72
CA ILE A 286 -4.33 2.06 18.69
C ILE A 286 -3.23 2.90 19.36
N ARG A 287 -2.38 3.56 18.58
CA ARG A 287 -1.27 4.38 19.08
C ARG A 287 -1.73 5.56 19.94
N HIS A 288 -2.89 6.13 19.63
CA HIS A 288 -3.47 7.25 20.36
C HIS A 288 -4.46 6.83 21.47
N GLY A 289 -4.61 5.52 21.73
CA GLY A 289 -5.40 4.98 22.86
C GLY A 289 -6.91 5.04 22.67
N TYR A 290 -7.41 5.24 21.46
CA TYR A 290 -8.85 5.17 21.15
C TYR A 290 -9.33 3.75 20.92
N LEU A 291 -8.47 2.88 20.40
CA LEU A 291 -8.71 1.45 20.26
C LEU A 291 -7.76 0.71 21.20
N THR A 292 -8.31 -0.02 22.19
CA THR A 292 -7.54 -0.66 23.25
C THR A 292 -8.06 -2.08 23.48
N TRP A 293 -7.31 -2.87 24.22
CA TRP A 293 -7.75 -4.21 24.66
C TRP A 293 -9.01 -4.21 25.53
N GLU A 294 -9.41 -3.05 26.09
CA GLU A 294 -10.63 -2.91 26.89
C GLU A 294 -11.88 -2.75 26.02
N ASN A 295 -11.75 -2.17 24.83
CA ASN A 295 -12.88 -1.84 23.97
C ASN A 295 -12.89 -2.56 22.60
N GLU A 296 -11.84 -3.34 22.25
CA GLU A 296 -11.76 -4.15 21.02
C GLU A 296 -11.51 -5.62 21.39
N PRO A 297 -12.50 -6.50 21.26
CA PRO A 297 -12.35 -7.92 21.61
C PRO A 297 -11.28 -8.68 20.82
N ASN A 298 -11.00 -8.23 19.59
CA ASN A 298 -10.03 -8.86 18.69
C ASN A 298 -8.68 -8.14 18.66
N TYR A 299 -8.38 -7.33 19.66
CA TYR A 299 -7.24 -6.42 19.71
C TYR A 299 -5.89 -7.09 19.33
N LEU A 300 -5.57 -8.25 19.91
CA LEU A 300 -4.32 -8.96 19.66
C LEU A 300 -4.24 -9.53 18.22
N GLU A 301 -5.36 -10.00 17.70
CA GLU A 301 -5.43 -10.49 16.32
C GLU A 301 -5.23 -9.33 15.34
N ILE A 302 -5.89 -8.21 15.56
CA ILE A 302 -5.74 -6.99 14.75
C ILE A 302 -4.29 -6.54 14.74
N LEU A 303 -3.65 -6.41 15.92
CA LEU A 303 -2.22 -6.04 16.02
C LEU A 303 -1.32 -6.96 15.21
N SER A 304 -1.51 -8.27 15.34
CA SER A 304 -0.71 -9.27 14.62
C SER A 304 -0.86 -9.15 13.11
N ARG A 305 -2.07 -8.86 12.65
CA ARG A 305 -2.40 -8.87 11.22
C ARG A 305 -2.05 -7.57 10.49
N ILE A 306 -2.15 -6.43 11.16
CA ILE A 306 -1.66 -5.16 10.59
C ILE A 306 -0.12 -5.06 10.61
N HIS A 307 0.57 -6.00 11.28
CA HIS A 307 2.03 -6.13 11.29
C HIS A 307 2.45 -7.53 10.82
N ARG A 308 1.85 -8.01 9.72
CA ARG A 308 2.14 -9.32 9.16
C ARG A 308 3.60 -9.44 8.76
N LYS A 309 4.29 -10.49 9.23
CA LYS A 309 5.61 -10.82 8.73
C LYS A 309 5.50 -11.32 7.28
N LEU A 310 6.03 -10.55 6.35
CA LEU A 310 6.05 -10.93 4.93
C LEU A 310 7.05 -12.06 4.68
N PRO A 311 6.78 -12.96 3.71
CA PRO A 311 7.67 -14.08 3.37
C PRO A 311 8.85 -13.67 2.48
N PHE A 312 8.98 -12.39 2.16
CA PHE A 312 9.99 -11.83 1.27
C PHE A 312 10.92 -10.88 2.01
N ALA A 313 12.12 -10.65 1.43
CA ALA A 313 13.01 -9.60 1.90
C ALA A 313 12.37 -8.22 1.72
N THR A 314 12.60 -7.34 2.68
CA THR A 314 12.03 -6.00 2.71
C THR A 314 13.12 -4.92 2.63
N MET A 315 12.69 -3.68 2.44
CA MET A 315 13.57 -2.51 2.37
C MET A 315 14.43 -2.34 3.65
N ASN A 316 13.87 -2.69 4.81
CA ASN A 316 14.51 -2.61 6.13
C ASN A 316 13.85 -3.57 7.13
#